data_43703b9f67fb64bd6717e9b327d05003
#
_entry.id   43703b9f67fb64bd6717e9b327d05003
#
_cell.length_a   1.000
_cell.length_b   1.000
_cell.length_c   1.000
_cell.angle_alpha   90.00
_cell.angle_beta   90.00
_cell.angle_gamma   90.00
#
_symmetry.space_group_name_H-M   'P 1'
#
loop_
_entity.id
_entity.type
_entity.pdbx_description
1 polymer ?
#
loop_
_entity_poly.entity_id
_entity_poly.type
_entity_poly.pdbx_seq_one_letter_code
_entity_poly.pdbx_strand_id
1 'polypeptide(L)'
;MGVRVALLSVGVLARSQKENERRLPIHPLHVDRIEAGLRPSVHLEHGYGERFGVPDEQLADRVAGLRGRDHLLADCDVIVLPKPVADDLRQMREGQVLWGWPHCVQNADITQLAIDRRLTLIAFEAMHQWSGDGSFHVHVFQKNNELAGYCSVLHAMELTGITGEYGRPLRAAVISLGAVGRGAVTALTALGVTGVHVLTHRDVAAVAAPARSARVVHFERDPGDPARCQVLGGHGRVPMAAYLAGFDIVVNCVLQDTGAPLMFITEHDLPAFTPGTLIVDVSCDAGMGFSWARPTSFADPMFTVGANIGYYAVDHSPSLLWNSATWEISEALLPYLKAVLGGPAAWDSDQTIRQAIEIRDGVIQNPAILSFQHRAAQYPHPRL
;
A
#
# COMPACT_ATOMS: atom_id res chain seq x y z
N MET A 1 17.32 -0.24 -40.18
CA MET A 1 18.18 -0.57 -39.03
C MET A 1 17.56 0.15 -37.83
N GLY A 2 16.82 -0.56 -36.98
CA GLY A 2 16.27 0.04 -35.76
C GLY A 2 17.43 0.32 -34.78
N VAL A 3 17.51 1.54 -34.30
CA VAL A 3 18.42 1.90 -33.21
C VAL A 3 18.04 1.02 -32.04
N ARG A 4 18.87 0.06 -31.63
CA ARG A 4 18.70 -0.65 -30.35
C ARG A 4 18.91 0.40 -29.27
N VAL A 5 17.83 0.86 -28.67
CA VAL A 5 17.88 1.63 -27.43
C VAL A 5 18.52 0.71 -26.39
N ALA A 6 19.62 1.13 -25.79
CA ALA A 6 20.24 0.40 -24.69
C ALA A 6 19.26 0.36 -23.53
N LEU A 7 19.05 -0.83 -22.96
CA LEU A 7 18.22 -0.98 -21.77
C LEU A 7 18.94 -0.37 -20.55
N LEU A 8 18.16 0.22 -19.66
CA LEU A 8 18.65 0.64 -18.35
C LEU A 8 19.02 -0.58 -17.51
N SER A 9 20.05 -0.46 -16.68
CA SER A 9 20.40 -1.46 -15.68
C SER A 9 19.51 -1.34 -14.45
N VAL A 10 19.10 -2.48 -13.87
CA VAL A 10 18.29 -2.49 -12.66
C VAL A 10 18.97 -3.25 -11.53
N GLY A 11 19.04 -2.62 -10.37
CA GLY A 11 19.46 -3.23 -9.10
C GLY A 11 18.23 -3.55 -8.24
N VAL A 12 18.00 -4.84 -7.98
CA VAL A 12 16.89 -5.32 -7.18
C VAL A 12 17.39 -5.62 -5.78
N LEU A 13 16.97 -4.82 -4.79
CA LEU A 13 17.48 -4.93 -3.44
C LEU A 13 16.78 -6.06 -2.66
N ALA A 14 17.56 -6.81 -1.88
CA ALA A 14 17.10 -7.91 -1.03
C ALA A 14 16.59 -7.44 0.33
N ARG A 15 17.00 -6.24 0.76
CA ARG A 15 16.73 -5.74 2.11
C ARG A 15 16.25 -4.29 2.07
N SER A 16 15.18 -4.00 2.79
CA SER A 16 14.76 -2.65 3.11
C SER A 16 15.31 -2.25 4.49
N GLN A 17 15.56 -0.96 4.69
CA GLN A 17 15.85 -0.40 6.01
C GLN A 17 14.57 -0.15 6.83
N LYS A 18 13.40 -0.30 6.22
CA LYS A 18 12.12 -0.25 6.95
C LYS A 18 12.03 -1.44 7.91
N GLU A 19 11.68 -1.16 9.13
CA GLU A 19 11.51 -2.18 10.18
C GLU A 19 10.60 -3.33 9.69
N ASN A 20 11.08 -4.57 9.89
CA ASN A 20 10.36 -5.80 9.54
C ASN A 20 9.88 -5.92 8.08
N GLU A 21 10.41 -5.11 7.15
CA GLU A 21 10.11 -5.30 5.72
C GLU A 21 10.90 -6.48 5.18
N ARG A 22 10.19 -7.50 4.73
CA ARG A 22 10.75 -8.78 4.27
C ARG A 22 10.36 -9.13 2.85
N ARG A 23 9.47 -8.36 2.24
CA ARG A 23 9.00 -8.60 0.87
C ARG A 23 10.10 -8.28 -0.13
N LEU A 24 10.16 -9.06 -1.21
CA LEU A 24 11.02 -8.80 -2.35
C LEU A 24 10.20 -8.30 -3.55
N PRO A 25 10.80 -7.52 -4.45
CA PRO A 25 10.14 -7.10 -5.68
C PRO A 25 9.89 -8.26 -6.65
N ILE A 26 10.85 -9.18 -6.76
CA ILE A 26 10.80 -10.35 -7.64
C ILE A 26 10.96 -11.60 -6.78
N HIS A 27 9.99 -12.52 -6.85
CA HIS A 27 10.12 -13.81 -6.15
C HIS A 27 11.28 -14.62 -6.75
N PRO A 28 12.18 -15.21 -5.95
CA PRO A 28 13.34 -15.95 -6.48
C PRO A 28 12.97 -17.04 -7.51
N LEU A 29 11.84 -17.72 -7.33
CA LEU A 29 11.33 -18.71 -8.29
C LEU A 29 10.77 -18.09 -9.59
N HIS A 30 10.55 -16.78 -9.63
CA HIS A 30 10.07 -16.06 -10.82
C HIS A 30 11.21 -15.46 -11.66
N VAL A 31 12.45 -15.57 -11.24
CA VAL A 31 13.62 -15.06 -11.98
C VAL A 31 13.66 -15.65 -13.40
N ASP A 32 13.28 -16.92 -13.56
CA ASP A 32 13.19 -17.57 -14.87
C ASP A 32 12.07 -17.04 -15.77
N ARG A 33 11.12 -16.29 -15.22
CA ARG A 33 10.01 -15.65 -15.96
C ARG A 33 10.40 -14.29 -16.53
N ILE A 34 11.56 -13.75 -16.13
CA ILE A 34 12.12 -12.53 -16.75
C ILE A 34 12.44 -12.85 -18.22
N GLU A 35 11.95 -12.03 -19.15
CA GLU A 35 12.25 -12.16 -20.58
C GLU A 35 13.77 -12.29 -20.77
N ALA A 36 14.22 -13.28 -21.55
CA ALA A 36 15.65 -13.57 -21.73
C ALA A 36 16.47 -12.34 -22.17
N GLY A 37 15.86 -11.46 -22.98
CA GLY A 37 16.52 -10.22 -23.44
C GLY A 37 16.69 -9.15 -22.35
N LEU A 38 15.98 -9.25 -21.21
CA LEU A 38 16.06 -8.30 -20.09
C LEU A 38 17.05 -8.79 -19.01
N ARG A 39 17.27 -10.09 -18.88
CA ARG A 39 18.12 -10.68 -17.84
C ARG A 39 19.53 -10.08 -17.74
N PRO A 40 20.21 -9.74 -18.86
CA PRO A 40 21.53 -9.10 -18.81
C PRO A 40 21.54 -7.69 -18.19
N SER A 41 20.37 -7.08 -17.99
CA SER A 41 20.21 -5.77 -17.35
C SER A 41 19.79 -5.86 -15.89
N VAL A 42 19.48 -7.08 -15.37
CA VAL A 42 18.97 -7.28 -14.01
C VAL A 42 20.09 -7.75 -13.09
N HIS A 43 20.35 -6.99 -12.05
CA HIS A 43 21.29 -7.34 -10.97
C HIS A 43 20.53 -7.53 -9.67
N LEU A 44 20.85 -8.57 -8.91
CA LEU A 44 20.26 -8.83 -7.60
C LEU A 44 21.25 -8.50 -6.48
N GLU A 45 20.77 -8.10 -5.33
CA GLU A 45 21.61 -7.99 -4.13
C GLU A 45 22.03 -9.37 -3.64
N HIS A 46 23.26 -9.51 -3.12
CA HIS A 46 23.71 -10.75 -2.47
C HIS A 46 22.75 -11.18 -1.35
N GLY A 47 22.49 -12.48 -1.26
CA GLY A 47 21.56 -13.06 -0.31
C GLY A 47 20.08 -12.88 -0.71
N TYR A 48 19.80 -12.53 -1.96
CA TYR A 48 18.45 -12.23 -2.45
C TYR A 48 17.44 -13.34 -2.16
N GLY A 49 17.82 -14.58 -2.43
CA GLY A 49 16.96 -15.76 -2.28
C GLY A 49 17.04 -16.47 -0.93
N GLU A 50 17.91 -16.05 -0.02
CA GLU A 50 18.23 -16.81 1.22
C GLU A 50 17.00 -17.15 2.04
N ARG A 51 16.09 -16.18 2.27
CA ARG A 51 14.85 -16.42 3.05
C ARG A 51 13.88 -17.39 2.40
N PHE A 52 14.05 -17.64 1.10
CA PHE A 52 13.23 -18.56 0.31
C PHE A 52 13.93 -19.92 0.12
N GLY A 53 15.11 -20.11 0.73
CA GLY A 53 15.92 -21.32 0.56
C GLY A 53 16.59 -21.43 -0.81
N VAL A 54 16.72 -20.32 -1.54
CA VAL A 54 17.37 -20.24 -2.87
C VAL A 54 18.72 -19.54 -2.70
N PRO A 55 19.84 -20.26 -2.76
CA PRO A 55 21.16 -19.67 -2.62
C PRO A 55 21.55 -18.85 -3.86
N ASP A 56 22.51 -17.93 -3.68
CA ASP A 56 23.00 -17.02 -4.71
C ASP A 56 23.48 -17.74 -5.98
N GLU A 57 24.11 -18.89 -5.84
CA GLU A 57 24.64 -19.70 -6.96
C GLU A 57 23.53 -20.16 -7.92
N GLN A 58 22.31 -20.37 -7.40
CA GLN A 58 21.17 -20.73 -8.25
C GLN A 58 20.57 -19.54 -9.02
N LEU A 59 20.88 -18.33 -8.62
CA LEU A 59 20.37 -17.10 -9.26
C LEU A 59 21.42 -16.46 -10.18
N ALA A 60 22.71 -16.69 -9.92
CA ALA A 60 23.82 -15.98 -10.58
C ALA A 60 23.79 -16.08 -12.11
N ASP A 61 23.53 -17.27 -12.64
CA ASP A 61 23.51 -17.53 -14.10
C ASP A 61 22.19 -17.13 -14.78
N ARG A 62 21.19 -16.66 -14.01
CA ARG A 62 19.84 -16.34 -14.51
C ARG A 62 19.61 -14.85 -14.72
N VAL A 63 20.54 -14.02 -14.23
CA VAL A 63 20.51 -12.55 -14.31
C VAL A 63 21.90 -12.03 -14.70
N ALA A 64 22.10 -10.73 -14.76
CA ALA A 64 23.42 -10.13 -15.03
C ALA A 64 24.45 -10.43 -13.93
N GLY A 65 24.00 -10.81 -12.75
CA GLY A 65 24.82 -11.22 -11.60
C GLY A 65 24.29 -10.71 -10.29
N LEU A 66 24.92 -11.17 -9.20
CA LEU A 66 24.67 -10.68 -7.85
C LEU A 66 25.78 -9.71 -7.43
N ARG A 67 25.39 -8.66 -6.70
CA ARG A 67 26.31 -7.61 -6.24
C ARG A 67 25.96 -7.15 -4.83
N GLY A 68 26.92 -6.56 -4.16
CA GLY A 68 26.66 -5.86 -2.89
C GLY A 68 25.79 -4.63 -3.11
N ARG A 69 25.02 -4.24 -2.09
CA ARG A 69 24.12 -3.10 -2.11
C ARG A 69 24.77 -1.83 -2.62
N ASP A 70 25.96 -1.49 -2.11
CA ASP A 70 26.68 -0.27 -2.49
C ASP A 70 27.01 -0.22 -3.98
N HIS A 71 27.38 -1.37 -4.57
CA HIS A 71 27.62 -1.47 -6.01
C HIS A 71 26.33 -1.33 -6.83
N LEU A 72 25.21 -1.89 -6.35
CA LEU A 72 23.91 -1.70 -7.03
C LEU A 72 23.50 -0.23 -7.02
N LEU A 73 23.66 0.45 -5.89
CA LEU A 73 23.33 1.88 -5.75
C LEU A 73 24.29 2.78 -6.56
N ALA A 74 25.56 2.38 -6.71
CA ALA A 74 26.51 3.13 -7.51
C ALA A 74 26.32 2.95 -9.02
N ASP A 75 26.06 1.74 -9.48
CA ASP A 75 26.19 1.37 -10.90
C ASP A 75 24.85 1.29 -11.66
N CYS A 76 23.76 0.87 -10.98
CA CYS A 76 22.49 0.66 -11.66
C CYS A 76 21.72 1.96 -11.90
N ASP A 77 20.99 2.02 -13.01
CA ASP A 77 20.17 3.19 -13.36
C ASP A 77 18.84 3.20 -12.60
N VAL A 78 18.27 2.03 -12.37
CA VAL A 78 17.00 1.80 -11.66
C VAL A 78 17.25 0.99 -10.40
N ILE A 79 16.76 1.46 -9.28
CA ILE A 79 16.75 0.72 -8.00
C ILE A 79 15.32 0.30 -7.71
N VAL A 80 15.12 -1.01 -7.48
CA VAL A 80 13.80 -1.56 -7.11
C VAL A 80 13.81 -1.97 -5.65
N LEU A 81 12.94 -1.33 -4.87
CA LEU A 81 12.82 -1.55 -3.44
C LEU A 81 11.36 -1.35 -3.00
N PRO A 82 10.66 -2.38 -2.47
CA PRO A 82 9.24 -2.27 -2.13
C PRO A 82 8.91 -1.12 -1.17
N LYS A 83 9.64 -0.98 -0.08
CA LYS A 83 9.37 0.05 0.94
C LYS A 83 10.64 0.82 1.24
N PRO A 84 10.98 1.84 0.43
CA PRO A 84 12.15 2.69 0.68
C PRO A 84 11.91 3.59 1.89
N VAL A 85 13.00 3.92 2.59
CA VAL A 85 13.05 4.97 3.61
C VAL A 85 14.01 6.08 3.17
N ALA A 86 13.98 7.22 3.86
CA ALA A 86 14.82 8.38 3.52
C ALA A 86 16.32 8.01 3.41
N ASP A 87 16.80 7.11 4.29
CA ASP A 87 18.20 6.67 4.27
C ASP A 87 18.58 5.88 3.03
N ASP A 88 17.64 5.15 2.43
CA ASP A 88 17.86 4.49 1.14
C ASP A 88 18.10 5.53 0.04
N LEU A 89 17.28 6.59 -0.01
CA LEU A 89 17.42 7.64 -1.02
C LEU A 89 18.70 8.48 -0.83
N ARG A 90 19.17 8.65 0.42
CA ARG A 90 20.46 9.34 0.68
C ARG A 90 21.64 8.60 0.08
N GLN A 91 21.56 7.29 -0.08
CA GLN A 91 22.62 6.46 -0.68
C GLN A 91 22.53 6.41 -2.20
N MET A 92 21.41 6.77 -2.81
CA MET A 92 21.25 6.80 -4.26
C MET A 92 22.06 7.94 -4.88
N ARG A 93 22.61 7.74 -6.08
CA ARG A 93 23.26 8.81 -6.84
C ARG A 93 22.24 9.74 -7.50
N GLU A 94 22.68 10.93 -7.86
CA GLU A 94 21.86 11.90 -8.60
C GLU A 94 21.33 11.31 -9.91
N GLY A 95 20.07 11.57 -10.24
CA GLY A 95 19.42 11.18 -11.49
C GLY A 95 19.00 9.71 -11.59
N GLN A 96 19.14 8.90 -10.53
CA GLN A 96 18.67 7.51 -10.52
C GLN A 96 17.16 7.42 -10.49
N VAL A 97 16.66 6.24 -10.85
CA VAL A 97 15.25 5.89 -10.76
C VAL A 97 15.02 4.99 -9.56
N LEU A 98 14.04 5.33 -8.73
CA LEU A 98 13.49 4.45 -7.69
C LEU A 98 12.14 3.90 -8.16
N TRP A 99 11.97 2.59 -8.10
CA TRP A 99 10.72 1.89 -8.38
C TRP A 99 10.26 1.11 -7.15
N GLY A 100 9.21 1.59 -6.47
CA GLY A 100 8.78 1.08 -5.17
C GLY A 100 7.56 1.82 -4.61
N TRP A 101 7.28 1.69 -3.30
CA TRP A 101 6.26 2.45 -2.56
C TRP A 101 6.87 3.64 -1.80
N PRO A 102 7.22 4.76 -2.44
CA PRO A 102 7.80 5.93 -1.77
C PRO A 102 6.78 6.74 -0.95
N HIS A 103 5.49 6.65 -1.25
CA HIS A 103 4.42 7.43 -0.62
C HIS A 103 4.72 8.92 -0.58
N CYS A 104 5.09 9.49 -1.74
CA CYS A 104 5.56 10.86 -1.86
C CYS A 104 4.60 11.91 -1.30
N VAL A 105 3.28 11.70 -1.41
CA VAL A 105 2.29 12.67 -0.92
C VAL A 105 2.44 12.89 0.58
N GLN A 106 2.52 11.81 1.37
CA GLN A 106 2.61 11.88 2.84
C GLN A 106 4.06 11.97 3.34
N ASN A 107 5.04 11.50 2.56
CA ASN A 107 6.46 11.43 2.99
C ASN A 107 7.27 12.61 2.44
N ALA A 108 7.28 13.69 3.22
CA ALA A 108 7.96 14.91 2.83
C ALA A 108 9.49 14.78 2.74
N ASP A 109 10.12 13.89 3.51
CA ASP A 109 11.57 13.67 3.50
C ASP A 109 12.00 12.93 2.23
N ILE A 110 11.27 11.88 1.85
CA ILE A 110 11.49 11.18 0.57
C ILE A 110 11.31 12.15 -0.60
N THR A 111 10.24 12.95 -0.57
CA THR A 111 9.98 13.95 -1.62
C THR A 111 11.12 14.96 -1.71
N GLN A 112 11.59 15.51 -0.59
CA GLN A 112 12.69 16.49 -0.61
C GLN A 112 13.98 15.87 -1.15
N LEU A 113 14.34 14.67 -0.71
CA LEU A 113 15.53 13.97 -1.22
C LEU A 113 15.43 13.67 -2.72
N ALA A 114 14.24 13.33 -3.21
CA ALA A 114 14.03 13.11 -4.64
C ALA A 114 14.20 14.39 -5.46
N ILE A 115 13.74 15.54 -4.95
CA ILE A 115 13.96 16.85 -5.58
C ILE A 115 15.45 17.20 -5.58
N ASP A 116 16.10 17.14 -4.41
CA ASP A 116 17.48 17.56 -4.22
C ASP A 116 18.48 16.72 -5.04
N ARG A 117 18.20 15.42 -5.18
CA ARG A 117 19.02 14.47 -5.96
C ARG A 117 18.54 14.24 -7.37
N ARG A 118 17.55 14.99 -7.82
CA ARG A 118 16.97 14.88 -9.17
C ARG A 118 16.57 13.45 -9.52
N LEU A 119 16.01 12.70 -8.55
CA LEU A 119 15.56 11.34 -8.78
C LEU A 119 14.27 11.29 -9.61
N THR A 120 14.07 10.18 -10.30
CA THR A 120 12.76 9.82 -10.86
C THR A 120 12.13 8.74 -9.96
N LEU A 121 10.93 8.99 -9.46
CA LEU A 121 10.19 8.05 -8.61
C LEU A 121 9.00 7.48 -9.38
N ILE A 122 9.06 6.17 -9.67
CA ILE A 122 7.95 5.38 -10.24
C ILE A 122 7.27 4.68 -9.06
N ALA A 123 6.10 5.17 -8.67
CA ALA A 123 5.44 4.76 -7.45
C ALA A 123 4.52 3.56 -7.68
N PHE A 124 4.73 2.48 -6.93
CA PHE A 124 3.86 1.29 -6.96
C PHE A 124 2.42 1.63 -6.59
N GLU A 125 2.19 2.56 -5.65
CA GLU A 125 0.86 3.01 -5.25
C GLU A 125 0.08 3.73 -6.35
N ALA A 126 0.78 4.27 -7.34
CA ALA A 126 0.18 4.96 -8.49
C ALA A 126 0.09 4.07 -9.75
N MET A 127 0.57 2.82 -9.69
CA MET A 127 0.47 1.89 -10.82
C MET A 127 -0.94 1.32 -10.95
N HIS A 128 -1.65 1.78 -11.98
CA HIS A 128 -3.00 1.31 -12.29
C HIS A 128 -3.07 0.80 -13.73
N GLN A 129 -3.90 -0.23 -13.96
CA GLN A 129 -4.34 -0.60 -15.29
C GLN A 129 -5.46 0.34 -15.71
N TRP A 130 -5.36 0.87 -16.91
CA TRP A 130 -6.31 1.83 -17.46
C TRP A 130 -7.10 1.18 -18.59
N SER A 131 -8.38 1.49 -18.69
CA SER A 131 -9.18 1.12 -19.84
C SER A 131 -8.80 1.97 -21.07
N GLY A 132 -9.21 1.52 -22.26
CA GLY A 132 -8.89 2.21 -23.52
C GLY A 132 -9.47 3.63 -23.63
N ASP A 133 -10.45 3.99 -22.81
CA ASP A 133 -11.01 5.34 -22.67
C ASP A 133 -10.27 6.21 -21.64
N GLY A 134 -9.21 5.68 -21.03
CA GLY A 134 -8.42 6.36 -20.00
C GLY A 134 -9.03 6.34 -18.61
N SER A 135 -10.16 5.64 -18.41
CA SER A 135 -10.71 5.46 -17.07
C SER A 135 -9.89 4.46 -16.25
N PHE A 136 -9.84 4.71 -14.95
CA PHE A 136 -9.22 3.78 -13.99
C PHE A 136 -9.90 2.42 -14.04
N HIS A 137 -9.12 1.34 -14.09
CA HIS A 137 -9.64 -0.01 -14.08
C HIS A 137 -9.29 -0.76 -12.79
N VAL A 138 -8.02 -1.11 -12.58
CA VAL A 138 -7.57 -1.92 -11.44
C VAL A 138 -6.18 -1.46 -10.99
N HIS A 139 -5.94 -1.45 -9.69
CA HIS A 139 -4.59 -1.26 -9.16
C HIS A 139 -3.71 -2.46 -9.51
N VAL A 140 -2.51 -2.24 -10.04
CA VAL A 140 -1.59 -3.33 -10.46
C VAL A 140 -1.30 -4.28 -9.29
N PHE A 141 -1.05 -3.74 -8.10
CA PHE A 141 -0.77 -4.53 -6.88
C PHE A 141 -2.02 -4.85 -6.06
N GLN A 142 -3.19 -5.06 -6.71
CA GLN A 142 -4.45 -5.32 -6.02
C GLN A 142 -4.38 -6.50 -5.03
N LYS A 143 -3.60 -7.56 -5.35
CA LYS A 143 -3.42 -8.72 -4.47
C LYS A 143 -2.61 -8.41 -3.22
N ASN A 144 -1.58 -7.58 -3.34
CA ASN A 144 -0.87 -7.06 -2.17
C ASN A 144 -1.78 -6.16 -1.32
N ASN A 145 -2.70 -5.41 -1.94
CA ASN A 145 -3.69 -4.62 -1.21
C ASN A 145 -4.74 -5.51 -0.50
N GLU A 146 -5.15 -6.62 -1.11
CA GLU A 146 -5.96 -7.65 -0.41
C GLU A 146 -5.19 -8.20 0.80
N LEU A 147 -3.90 -8.52 0.64
CA LEU A 147 -3.04 -8.96 1.74
C LEU A 147 -2.91 -7.91 2.85
N ALA A 148 -2.94 -6.61 2.53
CA ALA A 148 -2.91 -5.57 3.56
C ALA A 148 -4.10 -5.69 4.52
N GLY A 149 -5.31 -5.82 3.99
CA GLY A 149 -6.50 -6.05 4.81
C GLY A 149 -6.46 -7.37 5.57
N TYR A 150 -6.04 -8.44 4.88
CA TYR A 150 -5.95 -9.78 5.47
C TYR A 150 -4.94 -9.83 6.63
N CYS A 151 -3.73 -9.35 6.42
CA CYS A 151 -2.66 -9.37 7.40
C CYS A 151 -2.95 -8.46 8.60
N SER A 152 -3.54 -7.28 8.36
CA SER A 152 -3.88 -6.35 9.46
C SER A 152 -4.91 -6.97 10.41
N VAL A 153 -5.96 -7.59 9.87
CA VAL A 153 -6.97 -8.29 10.69
C VAL A 153 -6.35 -9.48 11.42
N LEU A 154 -5.59 -10.33 10.71
CA LEU A 154 -4.94 -11.50 11.29
C LEU A 154 -4.05 -11.12 12.48
N HIS A 155 -3.16 -10.15 12.27
CA HIS A 155 -2.20 -9.71 13.29
C HIS A 155 -2.89 -9.01 14.47
N ALA A 156 -3.85 -8.13 14.19
CA ALA A 156 -4.57 -7.42 15.25
C ALA A 156 -5.39 -8.38 16.14
N MET A 157 -6.07 -9.38 15.55
CA MET A 157 -6.82 -10.39 16.30
C MET A 157 -5.88 -11.32 17.10
N GLU A 158 -4.72 -11.68 16.55
CA GLU A 158 -3.68 -12.43 17.27
C GLU A 158 -3.19 -11.66 18.51
N LEU A 159 -2.83 -10.40 18.34
CA LEU A 159 -2.34 -9.53 19.42
C LEU A 159 -3.35 -9.32 20.55
N THR A 160 -4.64 -9.31 20.20
CA THR A 160 -5.73 -9.17 21.18
C THR A 160 -6.23 -10.51 21.75
N GLY A 161 -5.70 -11.65 21.23
CA GLY A 161 -6.05 -12.99 21.68
C GLY A 161 -7.51 -13.39 21.41
N ILE A 162 -8.12 -12.84 20.34
CA ILE A 162 -9.53 -13.11 20.01
C ILE A 162 -9.68 -13.87 18.69
N THR A 163 -10.74 -14.65 18.58
CA THR A 163 -11.19 -15.30 17.36
C THR A 163 -12.72 -15.40 17.38
N GLY A 164 -13.34 -15.48 16.22
CA GLY A 164 -14.79 -15.68 16.11
C GLY A 164 -15.23 -17.11 16.32
N GLU A 165 -14.30 -18.09 16.26
CA GLU A 165 -14.58 -19.53 16.42
C GLU A 165 -14.71 -19.95 17.88
N TYR A 166 -13.94 -19.32 18.78
CA TYR A 166 -13.92 -19.63 20.21
C TYR A 166 -14.27 -18.39 21.04
N GLY A 167 -14.99 -18.63 22.16
CA GLY A 167 -15.45 -17.57 23.05
C GLY A 167 -16.85 -17.07 22.69
N ARG A 168 -17.12 -15.78 22.86
CA ARG A 168 -18.40 -15.19 22.49
C ARG A 168 -18.46 -14.86 20.99
N PRO A 169 -19.64 -14.91 20.37
CA PRO A 169 -19.79 -14.43 18.99
C PRO A 169 -19.30 -12.99 18.83
N LEU A 170 -18.52 -12.73 17.78
CA LEU A 170 -18.01 -11.41 17.45
C LEU A 170 -18.76 -10.83 16.24
N ARG A 171 -18.96 -9.50 16.26
CA ARG A 171 -19.51 -8.73 15.16
C ARG A 171 -18.43 -7.78 14.63
N ALA A 172 -18.25 -7.72 13.31
CA ALA A 172 -17.28 -6.85 12.68
C ALA A 172 -17.92 -5.90 11.66
N ALA A 173 -17.40 -4.67 11.59
CA ALA A 173 -17.71 -3.71 10.54
C ALA A 173 -16.45 -3.43 9.72
N VAL A 174 -16.56 -3.56 8.39
CA VAL A 174 -15.49 -3.24 7.45
C VAL A 174 -15.92 -2.02 6.64
N ILE A 175 -15.18 -0.93 6.72
CA ILE A 175 -15.47 0.32 6.01
C ILE A 175 -14.75 0.30 4.66
N SER A 176 -15.49 0.33 3.57
CA SER A 176 -15.10 0.14 2.18
C SER A 176 -14.97 -1.33 1.74
N LEU A 177 -15.31 -1.60 0.47
CA LEU A 177 -15.20 -2.93 -0.16
C LEU A 177 -14.31 -2.85 -1.42
N GLY A 178 -13.16 -2.20 -1.30
CA GLY A 178 -12.06 -2.30 -2.26
C GLY A 178 -11.24 -3.59 -2.05
N ALA A 179 -10.06 -3.68 -2.66
CA ALA A 179 -9.16 -4.82 -2.48
C ALA A 179 -8.82 -5.05 -0.99
N VAL A 180 -8.44 -4.00 -0.27
CA VAL A 180 -8.13 -4.05 1.18
C VAL A 180 -9.33 -4.60 1.98
N GLY A 181 -10.53 -4.06 1.74
CA GLY A 181 -11.74 -4.52 2.45
C GLY A 181 -12.08 -5.98 2.15
N ARG A 182 -11.85 -6.46 0.92
CA ARG A 182 -12.02 -7.90 0.57
C ARG A 182 -11.06 -8.78 1.36
N GLY A 183 -9.80 -8.37 1.49
CA GLY A 183 -8.82 -9.08 2.32
C GLY A 183 -9.22 -9.12 3.78
N ALA A 184 -9.68 -8.00 4.33
CA ALA A 184 -10.17 -7.92 5.72
C ALA A 184 -11.37 -8.85 5.96
N VAL A 185 -12.39 -8.85 5.07
CA VAL A 185 -13.54 -9.76 5.16
C VAL A 185 -13.10 -11.22 5.09
N THR A 186 -12.15 -11.54 4.19
CA THR A 186 -11.62 -12.90 4.06
C THR A 186 -10.95 -13.36 5.35
N ALA A 187 -10.13 -12.53 5.99
CA ALA A 187 -9.48 -12.85 7.26
C ALA A 187 -10.50 -13.00 8.39
N LEU A 188 -11.44 -12.07 8.54
CA LEU A 188 -12.51 -12.14 9.54
C LEU A 188 -13.30 -13.44 9.43
N THR A 189 -13.69 -13.80 8.20
CA THR A 189 -14.45 -15.03 7.94
C THR A 189 -13.61 -16.28 8.22
N ALA A 190 -12.33 -16.29 7.82
CA ALA A 190 -11.40 -17.41 8.06
C ALA A 190 -11.14 -17.60 9.57
N LEU A 191 -11.22 -16.52 10.36
CA LEU A 191 -11.08 -16.55 11.82
C LEU A 191 -12.43 -16.78 12.56
N GLY A 192 -13.50 -17.19 11.84
CA GLY A 192 -14.78 -17.58 12.42
C GLY A 192 -15.74 -16.42 12.74
N VAL A 193 -15.45 -15.18 12.34
CA VAL A 193 -16.37 -14.05 12.54
C VAL A 193 -17.51 -14.12 11.52
N THR A 194 -18.72 -14.38 11.96
CA THR A 194 -19.91 -14.56 11.11
C THR A 194 -20.78 -13.31 10.97
N GLY A 195 -20.71 -12.38 11.92
CA GLY A 195 -21.47 -11.12 11.92
C GLY A 195 -20.75 -9.97 11.22
N VAL A 196 -20.34 -10.13 9.96
CA VAL A 196 -19.58 -9.11 9.23
C VAL A 196 -20.52 -8.17 8.47
N HIS A 197 -20.45 -6.87 8.76
CA HIS A 197 -21.08 -5.81 7.97
C HIS A 197 -20.03 -5.07 7.13
N VAL A 198 -20.31 -4.87 5.84
CA VAL A 198 -19.44 -4.12 4.94
C VAL A 198 -20.13 -2.81 4.58
N LEU A 199 -19.48 -1.70 4.93
CA LEU A 199 -19.99 -0.37 4.67
C LEU A 199 -19.39 0.17 3.36
N THR A 200 -20.24 0.60 2.43
CA THR A 200 -19.80 1.16 1.14
C THR A 200 -20.55 2.45 0.82
N HIS A 201 -19.86 3.41 0.21
CA HIS A 201 -20.48 4.62 -0.36
C HIS A 201 -20.89 4.42 -1.83
N ARG A 202 -20.48 3.29 -2.44
CA ARG A 202 -20.91 2.93 -3.80
C ARG A 202 -22.31 2.35 -3.75
N ASP A 203 -23.03 2.48 -4.86
CA ASP A 203 -24.30 1.78 -5.03
C ASP A 203 -24.08 0.28 -4.75
N VAL A 204 -24.94 -0.31 -3.94
CA VAL A 204 -24.85 -1.74 -3.57
C VAL A 204 -24.88 -2.63 -4.82
N ALA A 205 -25.61 -2.22 -5.86
CA ALA A 205 -25.64 -2.89 -7.17
C ALA A 205 -24.30 -2.83 -7.92
N ALA A 206 -23.44 -1.84 -7.64
CA ALA A 206 -22.13 -1.68 -8.25
C ALA A 206 -21.00 -2.44 -7.52
N VAL A 207 -21.31 -3.04 -6.37
CA VAL A 207 -20.35 -3.84 -5.61
C VAL A 207 -20.31 -5.24 -6.19
N ALA A 208 -19.28 -5.53 -7.02
CA ALA A 208 -19.09 -6.85 -7.60
C ALA A 208 -18.92 -7.92 -6.52
N ALA A 209 -19.76 -8.97 -6.59
CA ALA A 209 -19.80 -10.16 -5.75
C ALA A 209 -19.65 -9.89 -4.24
N PRO A 210 -20.75 -9.89 -3.47
CA PRO A 210 -20.67 -9.83 -2.01
C PRO A 210 -19.90 -11.06 -1.52
N ALA A 211 -19.04 -10.87 -0.51
CA ALA A 211 -18.54 -12.00 0.28
C ALA A 211 -19.78 -12.76 0.82
N ARG A 212 -19.85 -14.07 0.62
CA ARG A 212 -21.06 -14.89 0.86
C ARG A 212 -21.62 -14.81 2.28
N SER A 213 -20.90 -14.21 3.23
CA SER A 213 -21.27 -14.13 4.65
C SER A 213 -21.32 -12.69 5.20
N ALA A 214 -21.18 -11.66 4.33
CA ALA A 214 -21.18 -10.28 4.78
C ALA A 214 -22.46 -9.54 4.36
N ARG A 215 -23.00 -8.74 5.28
CA ARG A 215 -24.11 -7.83 4.99
C ARG A 215 -23.56 -6.52 4.45
N VAL A 216 -23.93 -6.15 3.22
CA VAL A 216 -23.57 -4.86 2.64
C VAL A 216 -24.52 -3.77 3.15
N VAL A 217 -23.96 -2.65 3.58
CA VAL A 217 -24.67 -1.50 4.13
C VAL A 217 -24.15 -0.24 3.45
N HIS A 218 -25.05 0.63 3.00
CA HIS A 218 -24.68 1.88 2.36
C HIS A 218 -24.45 2.99 3.39
N PHE A 219 -23.43 3.83 3.14
CA PHE A 219 -23.21 5.07 3.89
C PHE A 219 -22.97 6.23 2.92
N GLU A 220 -23.22 7.43 3.37
CA GLU A 220 -23.00 8.68 2.62
C GLU A 220 -22.38 9.74 3.54
N ARG A 221 -21.87 10.82 2.93
CA ARG A 221 -21.42 11.99 3.70
C ARG A 221 -22.62 12.63 4.38
N ASP A 222 -22.41 13.15 5.60
CA ASP A 222 -23.44 13.90 6.30
C ASP A 222 -23.67 15.24 5.58
N PRO A 223 -24.92 15.57 5.20
CA PRO A 223 -25.23 16.84 4.54
C PRO A 223 -24.92 18.08 5.41
N GLY A 224 -24.95 17.93 6.73
CA GLY A 224 -24.66 19.02 7.68
C GLY A 224 -23.19 19.18 8.00
N ASP A 225 -22.39 18.10 7.85
CA ASP A 225 -20.95 18.08 8.06
C ASP A 225 -20.31 17.10 7.06
N PRO A 226 -19.83 17.57 5.91
CA PRO A 226 -19.26 16.72 4.86
C PRO A 226 -18.02 15.94 5.26
N ALA A 227 -17.35 16.25 6.37
CA ALA A 227 -16.26 15.47 6.93
C ALA A 227 -16.77 14.22 7.67
N ARG A 228 -18.04 14.20 8.09
CA ARG A 228 -18.69 13.08 8.79
C ARG A 228 -19.49 12.21 7.82
N CYS A 229 -19.87 11.03 8.30
CA CYS A 229 -20.66 10.07 7.53
C CYS A 229 -21.91 9.61 8.28
N GLN A 230 -22.92 9.22 7.53
CA GLN A 230 -24.15 8.61 8.01
C GLN A 230 -24.37 7.26 7.31
N VAL A 231 -24.79 6.27 8.07
CA VAL A 231 -25.17 4.94 7.57
C VAL A 231 -26.68 4.94 7.24
N LEU A 232 -27.01 4.41 6.07
CA LEU A 232 -28.41 4.27 5.64
C LEU A 232 -28.97 2.93 6.12
N GLY A 233 -29.82 2.95 7.14
CA GLY A 233 -30.49 1.78 7.68
C GLY A 233 -31.97 1.73 7.31
N GLY A 234 -32.61 0.59 7.57
CA GLY A 234 -34.05 0.40 7.30
C GLY A 234 -34.97 1.35 8.11
N HIS A 235 -34.47 2.00 9.14
CA HIS A 235 -35.21 2.94 10.00
C HIS A 235 -34.70 4.39 9.88
N GLY A 236 -33.95 4.71 8.84
CA GLY A 236 -33.43 6.05 8.59
C GLY A 236 -31.91 6.13 8.63
N ARG A 237 -31.39 7.36 8.74
CA ARG A 237 -29.97 7.70 8.79
C ARG A 237 -29.46 7.65 10.24
N VAL A 238 -28.32 7.01 10.42
CA VAL A 238 -27.65 6.90 11.72
C VAL A 238 -26.22 7.42 11.59
N PRO A 239 -25.72 8.28 12.51
CA PRO A 239 -24.32 8.71 12.50
C PRO A 239 -23.39 7.50 12.47
N MET A 240 -22.33 7.56 11.63
CA MET A 240 -21.39 6.45 11.42
C MET A 240 -20.81 5.95 12.75
N ALA A 241 -20.34 6.83 13.63
CA ALA A 241 -19.78 6.46 14.93
C ALA A 241 -20.79 5.67 15.80
N ALA A 242 -22.04 6.11 15.85
CA ALA A 242 -23.10 5.42 16.60
C ALA A 242 -23.40 4.02 16.04
N TYR A 243 -23.35 3.88 14.70
CA TYR A 243 -23.50 2.56 14.06
C TYR A 243 -22.33 1.64 14.38
N LEU A 244 -21.08 2.14 14.29
CA LEU A 244 -19.86 1.38 14.54
C LEU A 244 -19.70 0.97 16.00
N ALA A 245 -20.25 1.72 16.96
CA ALA A 245 -20.26 1.37 18.39
C ALA A 245 -20.97 0.05 18.71
N GLY A 246 -21.81 -0.47 17.78
CA GLY A 246 -22.46 -1.77 17.89
C GLY A 246 -21.59 -2.97 17.48
N PHE A 247 -20.30 -2.80 17.20
CA PHE A 247 -19.39 -3.85 16.73
C PHE A 247 -18.22 -4.06 17.68
N ASP A 248 -17.73 -5.30 17.72
CA ASP A 248 -16.54 -5.68 18.48
C ASP A 248 -15.26 -5.34 17.75
N ILE A 249 -15.30 -5.38 16.40
CA ILE A 249 -14.18 -5.13 15.51
C ILE A 249 -14.61 -4.12 14.44
N VAL A 250 -13.85 -3.05 14.27
CA VAL A 250 -14.03 -2.06 13.21
C VAL A 250 -12.76 -2.04 12.34
N VAL A 251 -12.90 -2.31 11.04
CA VAL A 251 -11.76 -2.31 10.10
C VAL A 251 -11.93 -1.18 9.10
N ASN A 252 -11.01 -0.22 9.10
CA ASN A 252 -10.97 0.87 8.13
C ASN A 252 -10.11 0.48 6.92
N CYS A 253 -10.73 0.46 5.73
CA CYS A 253 -10.11 0.13 4.45
C CYS A 253 -10.34 1.22 3.40
N VAL A 254 -10.64 2.45 3.82
CA VAL A 254 -10.92 3.57 2.92
C VAL A 254 -9.61 4.19 2.45
N LEU A 255 -9.42 4.28 1.14
CA LEU A 255 -8.41 5.17 0.59
C LEU A 255 -8.90 6.61 0.76
N GLN A 256 -8.26 7.37 1.65
CA GLN A 256 -8.64 8.74 1.97
C GLN A 256 -8.27 9.70 0.83
N ASP A 257 -9.20 10.61 0.56
CA ASP A 257 -8.90 11.81 -0.24
C ASP A 257 -8.28 12.85 0.71
N THR A 258 -6.99 13.11 0.54
CA THR A 258 -6.25 14.07 1.38
C THR A 258 -6.79 15.51 1.28
N GLY A 259 -7.50 15.84 0.19
CA GLY A 259 -8.15 17.14 0.01
C GLY A 259 -9.52 17.25 0.70
N ALA A 260 -10.17 16.11 1.00
CA ALA A 260 -11.50 16.05 1.62
C ALA A 260 -11.63 14.77 2.49
N PRO A 261 -10.82 14.63 3.56
CA PRO A 261 -10.78 13.41 4.36
C PRO A 261 -12.10 13.16 5.08
N LEU A 262 -12.43 11.87 5.25
CA LEU A 262 -13.57 11.44 6.04
C LEU A 262 -13.14 11.17 7.47
N MET A 263 -14.00 11.53 8.43
CA MET A 263 -13.84 11.26 9.84
C MET A 263 -14.97 10.33 10.32
N PHE A 264 -14.62 9.10 10.70
CA PHE A 264 -15.60 8.09 11.12
C PHE A 264 -15.86 8.15 12.62
N ILE A 265 -14.79 8.26 13.44
CA ILE A 265 -14.86 8.27 14.89
C ILE A 265 -13.91 9.33 15.43
N THR A 266 -14.36 10.13 16.40
CA THR A 266 -13.54 11.07 17.15
C THR A 266 -13.45 10.64 18.63
N GLU A 267 -12.55 11.26 19.40
CA GLU A 267 -12.46 11.01 20.83
C GLU A 267 -13.79 11.26 21.57
N HIS A 268 -14.60 12.20 21.08
CA HIS A 268 -15.93 12.49 21.61
C HIS A 268 -16.91 11.32 21.46
N ASP A 269 -16.73 10.47 20.44
CA ASP A 269 -17.60 9.33 20.17
C ASP A 269 -17.23 8.09 21.01
N LEU A 270 -16.00 8.03 21.57
CA LEU A 270 -15.46 6.85 22.28
C LEU A 270 -16.30 6.35 23.45
N PRO A 271 -16.98 7.21 24.26
CA PRO A 271 -17.82 6.74 25.35
C PRO A 271 -18.99 5.81 24.92
N ALA A 272 -19.37 5.83 23.66
CA ALA A 272 -20.41 4.94 23.11
C ALA A 272 -19.91 3.53 22.77
N PHE A 273 -18.58 3.33 22.71
CA PHE A 273 -17.98 2.05 22.35
C PHE A 273 -17.80 1.15 23.58
N THR A 274 -17.97 -0.14 23.39
CA THR A 274 -17.71 -1.12 24.44
C THR A 274 -16.22 -1.24 24.72
N PRO A 275 -15.76 -1.21 25.99
CA PRO A 275 -14.38 -1.51 26.34
C PRO A 275 -13.91 -2.85 25.75
N GLY A 276 -12.75 -2.88 25.13
CA GLY A 276 -12.24 -4.06 24.41
C GLY A 276 -12.61 -4.09 22.91
N THR A 277 -13.34 -3.09 22.40
CA THR A 277 -13.50 -2.92 20.94
C THR A 277 -12.13 -2.81 20.28
N LEU A 278 -11.94 -3.52 19.15
CA LEU A 278 -10.73 -3.50 18.34
C LEU A 278 -10.97 -2.66 17.09
N ILE A 279 -10.16 -1.63 16.89
CA ILE A 279 -10.10 -0.83 15.65
C ILE A 279 -8.85 -1.22 14.88
N VAL A 280 -9.03 -1.70 13.64
CA VAL A 280 -7.96 -2.05 12.70
C VAL A 280 -7.95 -1.02 11.59
N ASP A 281 -7.02 -0.07 11.65
CA ASP A 281 -6.88 0.96 10.62
C ASP A 281 -5.84 0.54 9.59
N VAL A 282 -6.31 0.00 8.46
CA VAL A 282 -5.42 -0.45 7.37
C VAL A 282 -4.98 0.73 6.50
N SER A 283 -5.74 1.81 6.49
CA SER A 283 -5.40 3.03 5.75
C SER A 283 -4.22 3.77 6.38
N CYS A 284 -4.12 3.81 7.70
CA CYS A 284 -3.00 4.37 8.47
C CYS A 284 -2.71 5.86 8.20
N ASP A 285 -3.67 6.61 7.64
CA ASP A 285 -3.49 8.02 7.29
C ASP A 285 -3.61 8.90 8.55
N ALA A 286 -2.55 9.64 8.89
CA ALA A 286 -2.50 10.45 10.10
C ALA A 286 -3.65 11.48 10.15
N GLY A 287 -4.44 11.43 11.23
CA GLY A 287 -5.58 12.33 11.45
C GLY A 287 -6.78 12.13 10.53
N MET A 288 -6.83 11.03 9.74
CA MET A 288 -7.94 10.71 8.84
C MET A 288 -8.64 9.43 9.28
N GLY A 289 -9.94 9.38 9.12
CA GLY A 289 -10.77 8.28 9.60
C GLY A 289 -11.03 8.30 11.10
N PHE A 290 -9.98 8.49 11.90
CA PHE A 290 -10.05 8.59 13.36
C PHE A 290 -9.24 9.81 13.82
N SER A 291 -9.72 10.56 14.81
CA SER A 291 -9.06 11.79 15.26
C SER A 291 -7.66 11.56 15.86
N TRP A 292 -7.39 10.33 16.33
CA TRP A 292 -6.10 9.89 16.86
C TRP A 292 -5.28 9.07 15.85
N ALA A 293 -5.74 8.94 14.59
CA ALA A 293 -5.11 8.08 13.60
C ALA A 293 -3.63 8.44 13.40
N ARG A 294 -2.80 7.43 13.48
CA ARG A 294 -1.37 7.50 13.15
C ARG A 294 -0.85 6.09 12.83
N PRO A 295 0.12 5.97 11.93
CA PRO A 295 0.79 4.70 11.68
C PRO A 295 1.44 4.14 12.95
N THR A 296 1.43 2.82 13.08
CA THR A 296 2.18 2.05 14.07
C THR A 296 3.23 1.17 13.38
N SER A 297 4.05 0.47 14.16
CA SER A 297 5.12 -0.40 13.67
C SER A 297 4.89 -1.85 14.10
N PHE A 298 5.67 -2.80 13.59
CA PHE A 298 5.61 -4.18 14.09
C PHE A 298 6.17 -4.31 15.51
N ALA A 299 7.09 -3.44 15.93
CA ALA A 299 7.61 -3.43 17.29
C ALA A 299 6.61 -2.87 18.31
N ASP A 300 5.78 -1.90 17.88
CA ASP A 300 4.70 -1.31 18.69
C ASP A 300 3.43 -1.24 17.84
N PRO A 301 2.72 -2.38 17.63
CA PRO A 301 1.68 -2.50 16.61
C PRO A 301 0.34 -1.90 17.01
N MET A 302 0.12 -1.67 18.30
CA MET A 302 -1.17 -1.23 18.84
C MET A 302 -0.98 -0.24 19.99
N PHE A 303 -1.95 0.64 20.16
CA PHE A 303 -2.11 1.43 21.37
C PHE A 303 -3.58 1.50 21.78
N THR A 304 -3.84 1.97 22.98
CA THR A 304 -5.19 2.08 23.52
C THR A 304 -5.70 3.50 23.46
N VAL A 305 -6.96 3.69 23.10
CA VAL A 305 -7.67 4.97 23.14
C VAL A 305 -8.90 4.87 24.03
N GLY A 306 -9.31 5.99 24.65
CA GLY A 306 -10.49 6.03 25.52
C GLY A 306 -10.47 4.97 26.64
N ALA A 307 -11.61 4.35 26.89
CA ALA A 307 -11.79 3.33 27.91
C ALA A 307 -11.48 1.92 27.38
N ASN A 308 -10.18 1.66 27.12
CA ASN A 308 -9.69 0.33 26.66
C ASN A 308 -10.19 -0.10 25.26
N ILE A 309 -10.10 0.80 24.28
CA ILE A 309 -10.33 0.49 22.87
C ILE A 309 -8.98 0.29 22.21
N GLY A 310 -8.71 -0.89 21.64
CA GLY A 310 -7.46 -1.20 20.95
C GLY A 310 -7.44 -0.57 19.56
N TYR A 311 -6.34 0.09 19.20
CA TYR A 311 -6.12 0.64 17.87
C TYR A 311 -4.84 0.09 17.24
N TYR A 312 -4.99 -0.57 16.10
CA TYR A 312 -3.93 -1.17 15.29
C TYR A 312 -3.80 -0.44 13.96
N ALA A 313 -2.58 -0.08 13.53
CA ALA A 313 -2.34 0.64 12.28
C ALA A 313 -0.94 0.41 11.69
N VAL A 314 -0.46 -0.84 11.61
CA VAL A 314 0.84 -1.15 10.99
C VAL A 314 0.78 -0.86 9.48
N ASP A 315 1.61 0.07 9.01
CA ASP A 315 1.56 0.66 7.66
C ASP A 315 2.10 -0.22 6.52
N HIS A 316 2.65 -1.40 6.85
CA HIS A 316 3.18 -2.37 5.89
C HIS A 316 2.86 -3.82 6.29
N SER A 317 1.66 -4.02 6.80
CA SER A 317 1.15 -5.30 7.31
C SER A 317 1.31 -6.50 6.36
N PRO A 318 1.33 -6.40 5.00
CA PRO A 318 1.63 -7.54 4.13
C PRO A 318 3.00 -8.20 4.38
N SER A 319 3.94 -7.48 5.05
CA SER A 319 5.22 -8.06 5.46
C SER A 319 5.07 -9.18 6.50
N LEU A 320 3.92 -9.30 7.17
CA LEU A 320 3.58 -10.45 8.02
C LEU A 320 3.60 -11.77 7.20
N LEU A 321 2.99 -11.76 6.03
CA LEU A 321 2.97 -12.88 5.08
C LEU A 321 3.90 -12.62 3.90
N TRP A 322 5.14 -12.23 4.22
CA TRP A 322 6.14 -11.75 3.27
C TRP A 322 6.37 -12.66 2.06
N ASN A 323 6.30 -13.98 2.21
CA ASN A 323 6.49 -14.92 1.11
C ASN A 323 5.35 -14.82 0.10
N SER A 324 4.08 -14.93 0.57
CA SER A 324 2.90 -14.77 -0.29
C SER A 324 2.84 -13.37 -0.90
N ALA A 325 3.17 -12.34 -0.12
CA ALA A 325 3.20 -10.96 -0.62
C ALA A 325 4.28 -10.77 -1.70
N THR A 326 5.47 -11.36 -1.53
CA THR A 326 6.53 -11.35 -2.56
C THR A 326 6.05 -12.03 -3.85
N TRP A 327 5.34 -13.15 -3.75
CA TRP A 327 4.78 -13.82 -4.91
C TRP A 327 3.84 -12.89 -5.69
N GLU A 328 2.86 -12.30 -5.00
CA GLU A 328 1.86 -11.43 -5.62
C GLU A 328 2.47 -10.12 -6.18
N ILE A 329 3.46 -9.54 -5.48
CA ILE A 329 4.21 -8.38 -5.97
C ILE A 329 4.95 -8.74 -7.26
N SER A 330 5.65 -9.86 -7.28
CA SER A 330 6.42 -10.31 -8.42
C SER A 330 5.54 -10.59 -9.65
N GLU A 331 4.37 -11.25 -9.46
CA GLU A 331 3.39 -11.46 -10.52
C GLU A 331 2.94 -10.13 -11.14
N ALA A 332 2.68 -9.14 -10.31
CA ALA A 332 2.19 -7.84 -10.71
C ALA A 332 3.27 -6.97 -11.39
N LEU A 333 4.52 -7.09 -10.97
CA LEU A 333 5.64 -6.24 -11.38
C LEU A 333 6.26 -6.68 -12.71
N LEU A 334 6.46 -8.01 -12.91
CA LEU A 334 7.19 -8.55 -14.05
C LEU A 334 6.68 -8.07 -15.41
N PRO A 335 5.36 -7.93 -15.67
CA PRO A 335 4.86 -7.42 -16.94
C PRO A 335 5.36 -6.02 -17.31
N TYR A 336 5.71 -5.19 -16.32
CA TYR A 336 6.15 -3.80 -16.51
C TYR A 336 7.68 -3.64 -16.57
N LEU A 337 8.44 -4.69 -16.27
CA LEU A 337 9.90 -4.64 -16.23
C LEU A 337 10.49 -4.12 -17.54
N LYS A 338 9.96 -4.57 -18.68
CA LYS A 338 10.41 -4.13 -20.01
C LYS A 338 10.18 -2.64 -20.26
N ALA A 339 9.03 -2.13 -19.87
CA ALA A 339 8.70 -0.71 -19.99
C ALA A 339 9.64 0.14 -19.14
N VAL A 340 9.90 -0.27 -17.89
CA VAL A 340 10.79 0.46 -16.98
C VAL A 340 12.22 0.45 -17.49
N LEU A 341 12.75 -0.69 -17.91
CA LEU A 341 14.11 -0.80 -18.45
C LEU A 341 14.28 -0.14 -19.83
N GLY A 342 13.20 0.10 -20.55
CA GLY A 342 13.23 0.82 -21.83
C GLY A 342 13.53 2.31 -21.72
N GLY A 343 13.53 2.86 -20.50
CA GLY A 343 13.88 4.27 -20.25
C GLY A 343 12.76 5.26 -20.62
N PRO A 344 13.05 6.57 -20.59
CA PRO A 344 12.04 7.63 -20.65
C PRO A 344 11.06 7.53 -21.81
N ALA A 345 11.51 7.18 -23.02
CA ALA A 345 10.62 7.03 -24.17
C ALA A 345 9.63 5.87 -24.01
N ALA A 346 10.05 4.76 -23.38
CA ALA A 346 9.20 3.64 -23.09
C ALA A 346 8.21 3.97 -21.95
N TRP A 347 8.65 4.72 -20.93
CA TRP A 347 7.77 5.20 -19.86
C TRP A 347 6.65 6.06 -20.39
N ASP A 348 6.94 6.98 -21.31
CA ASP A 348 5.95 7.86 -21.93
C ASP A 348 4.95 7.10 -22.80
N SER A 349 5.35 5.96 -23.34
CA SER A 349 4.51 5.09 -24.17
C SER A 349 3.62 4.14 -23.37
N ASP A 350 4.04 3.75 -22.16
CA ASP A 350 3.28 2.88 -21.27
C ASP A 350 2.43 3.72 -20.32
N GLN A 351 1.11 3.64 -20.46
CA GLN A 351 0.19 4.48 -19.68
C GLN A 351 0.31 4.22 -18.17
N THR A 352 0.49 2.97 -17.75
CA THR A 352 0.64 2.61 -16.33
C THR A 352 1.90 3.22 -15.74
N ILE A 353 3.04 3.07 -16.42
CA ILE A 353 4.32 3.63 -15.94
C ILE A 353 4.29 5.16 -15.99
N ARG A 354 3.82 5.76 -17.09
CA ARG A 354 3.73 7.22 -17.21
C ARG A 354 2.93 7.87 -16.09
N GLN A 355 1.78 7.29 -15.76
CA GLN A 355 0.89 7.79 -14.69
C GLN A 355 1.45 7.50 -13.28
N ALA A 356 2.36 6.52 -13.16
CA ALA A 356 2.99 6.16 -11.89
C ALA A 356 4.23 7.01 -11.55
N ILE A 357 4.68 7.87 -12.46
CA ILE A 357 5.80 8.78 -12.19
C ILE A 357 5.30 9.93 -11.32
N GLU A 358 5.62 9.88 -10.03
CA GLU A 358 5.28 10.91 -9.04
C GLU A 358 6.21 12.12 -9.11
N ILE A 359 7.51 11.85 -9.35
CA ILE A 359 8.58 12.84 -9.51
C ILE A 359 9.46 12.39 -10.68
N ARG A 360 9.80 13.30 -11.58
CA ARG A 360 10.67 13.03 -12.73
C ARG A 360 11.85 14.00 -12.72
N ASP A 361 13.06 13.48 -12.65
CA ASP A 361 14.30 14.29 -12.60
C ASP A 361 14.26 15.40 -11.54
N GLY A 362 13.66 15.10 -10.38
CA GLY A 362 13.43 16.03 -9.28
C GLY A 362 12.20 16.93 -9.43
N VAL A 363 11.52 16.91 -10.57
CA VAL A 363 10.34 17.73 -10.83
C VAL A 363 9.07 16.96 -10.45
N ILE A 364 8.28 17.52 -9.54
CA ILE A 364 7.02 16.92 -9.08
C ILE A 364 6.03 16.84 -10.24
N GLN A 365 5.52 15.63 -10.50
CA GLN A 365 4.50 15.37 -11.52
C GLN A 365 3.10 15.23 -10.91
N ASN A 366 3.00 14.68 -9.69
CA ASN A 366 1.72 14.53 -9.00
C ASN A 366 1.34 15.80 -8.24
N PRO A 367 0.26 16.53 -8.65
CA PRO A 367 -0.15 17.76 -8.00
C PRO A 367 -0.61 17.58 -6.54
N ALA A 368 -1.01 16.35 -6.13
CA ALA A 368 -1.35 16.08 -4.74
C ALA A 368 -0.16 16.27 -3.78
N ILE A 369 1.08 16.07 -4.24
CA ILE A 369 2.29 16.35 -3.46
C ILE A 369 2.41 17.85 -3.17
N LEU A 370 2.14 18.67 -4.20
CA LEU A 370 2.23 20.14 -4.07
C LEU A 370 1.21 20.66 -3.05
N SER A 371 -0.04 20.22 -3.18
CA SER A 371 -1.12 20.67 -2.30
C SER A 371 -0.95 20.17 -0.86
N PHE A 372 -0.68 18.88 -0.68
CA PHE A 372 -0.57 18.27 0.65
C PHE A 372 0.64 18.77 1.45
N GLN A 373 1.77 18.98 0.77
CA GLN A 373 3.01 19.44 1.41
C GLN A 373 3.19 20.97 1.38
N HIS A 374 2.22 21.72 0.89
CA HIS A 374 2.28 23.19 0.73
C HIS A 374 3.54 23.62 -0.03
N ARG A 375 3.74 23.10 -1.26
CA ARG A 375 4.89 23.40 -2.10
C ARG A 375 4.53 24.27 -3.29
N ALA A 376 5.47 25.12 -3.71
CA ALA A 376 5.37 25.87 -4.96
C ALA A 376 5.35 24.93 -6.17
N ALA A 377 4.56 25.26 -7.19
CA ALA A 377 4.49 24.44 -8.42
C ALA A 377 5.78 24.47 -9.24
N GLN A 378 6.57 25.55 -9.12
CA GLN A 378 7.82 25.69 -9.86
C GLN A 378 8.98 25.01 -9.14
N TYR A 379 9.82 24.29 -9.91
CA TYR A 379 11.07 23.73 -9.42
C TYR A 379 11.97 24.84 -8.80
N PRO A 380 12.62 24.60 -7.68
CA PRO A 380 12.79 23.35 -6.94
C PRO A 380 11.69 23.05 -5.91
N HIS A 381 10.47 23.51 -6.11
CA HIS A 381 9.28 23.22 -5.28
C HIS A 381 9.48 23.55 -3.79
N PRO A 382 9.93 24.76 -3.41
CA PRO A 382 10.10 25.12 -2.02
C PRO A 382 8.76 25.00 -1.26
N ARG A 383 8.82 24.70 0.03
CA ARG A 383 7.64 24.77 0.90
C ARG A 383 7.25 26.25 1.10
N LEU A 384 5.95 26.53 1.01
CA LEU A 384 5.35 27.86 1.14
C LEU A 384 5.10 28.24 2.60
#